data_ed70d57a275ceef01c97ccb5babb6455
#
_entry.id   ed70d57a275ceef01c97ccb5babb6455
#
_cell.length_a   1.000
_cell.length_b   1.000
_cell.length_c   1.000
_cell.angle_alpha   90.00
_cell.angle_beta   90.00
_cell.angle_gamma   90.00
#
_symmetry.space_group_name_H-M   'P 1'
#
loop_
_entity.id
_entity.type
_entity.pdbx_description
1 polymer ?
#
loop_
_entity_poly.entity_id
_entity_poly.type
_entity_poly.pdbx_seq_one_letter_code
_entity_poly.pdbx_strand_id
1 'polypeptide(L)'
;MMFVVFQQEAVDLAIIEVGIGGLLDNTNVGHPLVSVITTIGLDHQDLLGSTLEEITAQKAGIIKPGQQVVVGPVSCECMDVIREVVSEKGATVQAFSEDFFLIEESYQDTSVTIPLKQLALQGAFQKENATVAIRAFRAWMEATGRSAQAEFIETALRVVSWPGRMEVLQDTPLVMIDGAHNLPAIERLVQNMIASKAKKQTLLFSALTRKDSQQMLARLQEALPDVNIILTSFHPSRGLSISRSDVEAYLDSPKVSYEESFEEVIDRFASSTDDESELWVTGSLYFI
;
A
#
# COMPACT_ATOMS: atom_id res chain seq x y z
N MET A 1 10.47 8.94 -21.64
CA MET A 1 9.22 9.62 -22.08
C MET A 1 8.60 10.48 -20.95
N MET A 2 8.32 9.95 -19.77
CA MET A 2 7.70 10.65 -18.62
C MET A 2 8.39 12.00 -18.28
N PHE A 3 9.72 12.02 -18.09
CA PHE A 3 10.46 13.26 -17.76
C PHE A 3 10.35 14.34 -18.85
N VAL A 4 10.25 13.94 -20.12
CA VAL A 4 10.05 14.89 -21.23
C VAL A 4 8.66 15.52 -21.15
N VAL A 5 7.65 14.75 -20.81
CA VAL A 5 6.28 15.28 -20.61
C VAL A 5 6.27 16.26 -19.44
N PHE A 6 6.85 15.93 -18.29
CA PHE A 6 6.92 16.84 -17.16
C PHE A 6 7.66 18.15 -17.47
N GLN A 7 8.72 18.07 -18.29
CA GLN A 7 9.41 19.26 -18.76
C GLN A 7 8.55 20.11 -19.71
N GLN A 8 7.80 19.47 -20.62
CA GLN A 8 6.90 20.17 -21.55
C GLN A 8 5.72 20.83 -20.83
N GLU A 9 5.15 20.13 -19.85
CA GLU A 9 4.04 20.65 -19.03
C GLU A 9 4.50 21.64 -17.95
N ALA A 10 5.82 21.85 -17.81
CA ALA A 10 6.41 22.76 -16.84
C ALA A 10 5.88 22.57 -15.41
N VAL A 11 5.78 21.31 -14.97
CA VAL A 11 5.24 20.97 -13.63
C VAL A 11 6.11 21.55 -12.51
N ASP A 12 5.49 22.07 -11.46
CA ASP A 12 6.19 22.61 -10.28
C ASP A 12 6.84 21.52 -9.42
N LEU A 13 6.24 20.34 -9.39
CA LEU A 13 6.69 19.18 -8.63
C LEU A 13 6.34 17.90 -9.39
N ALA A 14 7.31 17.01 -9.52
CA ALA A 14 7.09 15.65 -10.01
C ALA A 14 7.32 14.64 -8.90
N ILE A 15 6.35 13.79 -8.64
CA ILE A 15 6.45 12.64 -7.72
C ILE A 15 6.64 11.39 -8.57
N ILE A 16 7.80 10.74 -8.43
CA ILE A 16 8.21 9.60 -9.26
C ILE A 16 8.13 8.33 -8.41
N GLU A 17 7.20 7.45 -8.74
CA GLU A 17 7.12 6.13 -8.12
C GLU A 17 8.06 5.16 -8.84
N VAL A 18 8.87 4.43 -8.06
CA VAL A 18 9.73 3.34 -8.55
C VAL A 18 8.86 2.14 -8.91
N GLY A 19 9.11 1.51 -10.04
CA GLY A 19 8.37 0.31 -10.44
C GLY A 19 8.72 -0.90 -9.59
N ILE A 20 9.99 -1.32 -9.60
CA ILE A 20 10.49 -2.46 -8.81
C ILE A 20 11.92 -2.16 -8.33
N GLY A 21 12.20 -2.43 -7.06
CA GLY A 21 13.52 -2.26 -6.46
C GLY A 21 13.92 -0.80 -6.29
N GLY A 22 14.79 -0.29 -7.13
CA GLY A 22 15.26 1.09 -7.10
C GLY A 22 16.54 1.30 -7.89
N LEU A 23 17.61 0.61 -7.55
CA LEU A 23 18.95 0.77 -8.14
C LEU A 23 18.94 0.67 -9.68
N LEU A 24 18.29 -0.35 -10.21
CA LEU A 24 18.21 -0.65 -11.65
C LEU A 24 16.87 -0.22 -12.29
N ASP A 25 16.02 0.47 -11.55
CA ASP A 25 14.74 0.91 -12.07
C ASP A 25 14.90 2.02 -13.12
N ASN A 26 14.08 1.97 -14.17
CA ASN A 26 14.10 2.95 -15.25
C ASN A 26 13.78 4.39 -14.80
N THR A 27 13.16 4.55 -13.64
CA THR A 27 12.89 5.88 -13.04
C THR A 27 14.11 6.47 -12.33
N ASN A 28 15.15 5.66 -12.06
CA ASN A 28 16.34 6.05 -11.29
C ASN A 28 17.39 6.82 -12.10
N VAL A 29 16.98 7.51 -13.16
CA VAL A 29 17.89 8.29 -14.05
C VAL A 29 18.04 9.74 -13.63
N GLY A 30 17.17 10.25 -12.77
CA GLY A 30 17.17 11.64 -12.31
C GLY A 30 17.94 11.86 -11.01
N HIS A 31 18.02 13.14 -10.60
CA HIS A 31 18.51 13.58 -9.30
C HIS A 31 17.37 14.28 -8.55
N PRO A 32 16.51 13.54 -7.84
CA PRO A 32 15.42 14.15 -7.09
C PRO A 32 15.96 14.93 -5.88
N LEU A 33 15.21 15.94 -5.43
CA LEU A 33 15.55 16.70 -4.22
C LEU A 33 15.40 15.84 -2.95
N VAL A 34 14.41 14.94 -2.95
CA VAL A 34 14.13 14.03 -1.83
C VAL A 34 13.91 12.63 -2.38
N SER A 35 14.55 11.63 -1.79
CA SER A 35 14.20 10.21 -1.97
C SER A 35 13.42 9.71 -0.77
N VAL A 36 12.45 8.85 -1.03
CA VAL A 36 11.59 8.28 0.02
C VAL A 36 11.65 6.75 -0.06
N ILE A 37 11.98 6.10 1.05
CA ILE A 37 11.86 4.65 1.23
C ILE A 37 10.73 4.43 2.24
N THR A 38 9.58 3.94 1.78
CA THR A 38 8.36 3.87 2.59
C THR A 38 8.41 2.73 3.60
N THR A 39 8.60 1.50 3.10
CA THR A 39 8.72 0.27 3.88
C THR A 39 9.62 -0.73 3.16
N ILE A 40 10.16 -1.69 3.90
CA ILE A 40 10.90 -2.83 3.35
C ILE A 40 10.17 -4.12 3.75
N GLY A 41 10.02 -5.02 2.81
CA GLY A 41 9.44 -6.34 3.03
C GLY A 41 9.93 -7.33 1.97
N LEU A 42 9.75 -8.62 2.24
CA LEU A 42 10.06 -9.68 1.28
C LEU A 42 9.04 -9.68 0.14
N ASP A 43 9.41 -9.07 -0.97
CA ASP A 43 8.63 -9.02 -2.21
C ASP A 43 9.58 -9.05 -3.40
N HIS A 44 9.13 -9.59 -4.54
CA HIS A 44 9.94 -9.73 -5.76
C HIS A 44 11.31 -10.39 -5.52
N GLN A 45 11.35 -11.43 -4.67
CA GLN A 45 12.61 -12.07 -4.23
C GLN A 45 13.41 -12.67 -5.39
N ASP A 46 12.76 -13.06 -6.46
CA ASP A 46 13.35 -13.53 -7.71
C ASP A 46 14.17 -12.46 -8.46
N LEU A 47 13.91 -11.18 -8.19
CA LEU A 47 14.56 -10.03 -8.83
C LEU A 47 15.43 -9.21 -7.90
N LEU A 48 15.03 -9.07 -6.63
CA LEU A 48 15.65 -8.12 -5.69
C LEU A 48 16.57 -8.78 -4.67
N GLY A 49 16.50 -10.10 -4.52
CA GLY A 49 17.22 -10.86 -3.52
C GLY A 49 16.32 -11.55 -2.51
N SER A 50 16.90 -12.47 -1.75
CA SER A 50 16.19 -13.37 -0.84
C SER A 50 16.17 -12.89 0.62
N THR A 51 16.91 -11.83 0.93
CA THR A 51 17.00 -11.25 2.28
C THR A 51 16.52 -9.80 2.31
N LEU A 52 16.16 -9.32 3.49
CA LEU A 52 15.74 -7.92 3.67
C LEU A 52 16.88 -6.97 3.35
N GLU A 53 18.12 -7.32 3.66
CA GLU A 53 19.31 -6.50 3.39
C GLU A 53 19.55 -6.35 1.89
N GLU A 54 19.43 -7.44 1.11
CA GLU A 54 19.56 -7.40 -0.35
C GLU A 54 18.49 -6.52 -0.97
N ILE A 55 17.24 -6.69 -0.57
CA ILE A 55 16.10 -5.86 -1.04
C ILE A 55 16.31 -4.41 -0.64
N THR A 56 16.81 -4.16 0.58
CA THR A 56 17.10 -2.81 1.07
C THR A 56 18.18 -2.13 0.23
N ALA A 57 19.27 -2.84 -0.09
CA ALA A 57 20.35 -2.32 -0.94
C ALA A 57 19.81 -1.92 -2.33
N GLN A 58 18.93 -2.73 -2.93
CA GLN A 58 18.27 -2.39 -4.20
C GLN A 58 17.42 -1.11 -4.08
N LYS A 59 16.64 -0.96 -3.00
CA LYS A 59 15.80 0.22 -2.79
C LYS A 59 16.63 1.45 -2.43
N ALA A 60 17.66 1.32 -1.61
CA ALA A 60 18.58 2.41 -1.28
C ALA A 60 19.39 2.93 -2.48
N GLY A 61 19.44 2.17 -3.58
CA GLY A 61 20.05 2.60 -4.84
C GLY A 61 19.43 3.84 -5.49
N ILE A 62 18.28 4.32 -5.01
CA ILE A 62 17.70 5.61 -5.44
C ILE A 62 18.35 6.81 -4.78
N ILE A 63 19.14 6.62 -3.73
CA ILE A 63 19.80 7.69 -2.97
C ILE A 63 20.92 8.30 -3.82
N LYS A 64 20.91 9.62 -3.98
CA LYS A 64 21.88 10.37 -4.78
C LYS A 64 22.83 11.19 -3.89
N PRO A 65 24.00 11.59 -4.39
CA PRO A 65 24.95 12.40 -3.63
C PRO A 65 24.34 13.69 -3.06
N GLY A 66 24.55 13.94 -1.77
CA GLY A 66 24.12 15.13 -1.06
C GLY A 66 22.61 15.31 -0.87
N GLN A 67 21.82 14.27 -1.14
CA GLN A 67 20.37 14.31 -1.15
C GLN A 67 19.75 14.22 0.26
N GLN A 68 18.53 14.70 0.42
CA GLN A 68 17.68 14.39 1.58
C GLN A 68 16.95 13.05 1.35
N VAL A 69 16.97 12.20 2.36
CA VAL A 69 16.33 10.87 2.34
C VAL A 69 15.33 10.79 3.49
N VAL A 70 14.10 10.41 3.19
CA VAL A 70 13.06 10.13 4.19
C VAL A 70 12.82 8.63 4.22
N VAL A 71 12.92 8.04 5.41
CA VAL A 71 12.74 6.59 5.61
C VAL A 71 11.56 6.36 6.55
N GLY A 72 10.59 5.58 6.08
CA GLY A 72 9.44 5.14 6.87
C GLY A 72 9.80 4.01 7.85
N PRO A 73 8.80 3.32 8.40
CA PRO A 73 9.05 2.24 9.35
C PRO A 73 9.73 1.06 8.65
N VAL A 74 10.98 0.80 9.05
CA VAL A 74 11.81 -0.32 8.60
C VAL A 74 12.48 -0.98 9.81
N SER A 75 12.96 -2.23 9.67
CA SER A 75 13.71 -2.89 10.73
C SER A 75 15.10 -2.27 10.93
N CYS A 76 15.73 -2.53 12.08
CA CYS A 76 17.08 -2.01 12.37
C CYS A 76 18.10 -2.45 11.34
N GLU A 77 18.06 -3.71 10.91
CA GLU A 77 18.97 -4.26 9.91
C GLU A 77 18.84 -3.53 8.56
N CYS A 78 17.60 -3.23 8.15
CA CYS A 78 17.36 -2.43 6.94
C CYS A 78 17.86 -1.00 7.10
N MET A 79 17.67 -0.40 8.28
CA MET A 79 18.13 0.96 8.54
C MET A 79 19.67 1.06 8.51
N ASP A 80 20.38 0.05 8.97
CA ASP A 80 21.85 0.00 8.92
C ASP A 80 22.35 0.02 7.47
N VAL A 81 21.77 -0.79 6.58
CA VAL A 81 22.09 -0.77 5.14
C VAL A 81 21.81 0.61 4.51
N ILE A 82 20.68 1.23 4.86
CA ILE A 82 20.34 2.58 4.35
C ILE A 82 21.38 3.59 4.83
N ARG A 83 21.79 3.55 6.09
CA ARG A 83 22.78 4.47 6.66
C ARG A 83 24.17 4.33 6.02
N GLU A 84 24.59 3.12 5.67
CA GLU A 84 25.82 2.92 4.90
C GLU A 84 25.76 3.66 3.57
N VAL A 85 24.69 3.47 2.79
CA VAL A 85 24.52 4.15 1.50
C VAL A 85 24.41 5.67 1.67
N VAL A 86 23.69 6.15 2.69
CA VAL A 86 23.59 7.58 3.02
C VAL A 86 24.96 8.18 3.30
N SER A 87 25.80 7.49 4.11
CA SER A 87 27.15 7.91 4.42
C SER A 87 28.05 7.93 3.19
N GLU A 88 28.03 6.91 2.36
CA GLU A 88 28.78 6.85 1.10
C GLU A 88 28.43 7.97 0.12
N LYS A 89 27.17 8.35 0.07
CA LYS A 89 26.65 9.42 -0.82
C LYS A 89 26.78 10.80 -0.20
N GLY A 90 27.20 10.95 1.06
CA GLY A 90 27.16 12.23 1.77
C GLY A 90 25.76 12.81 1.83
N ALA A 91 24.73 11.96 1.82
CA ALA A 91 23.33 12.32 1.92
C ALA A 91 22.93 12.55 3.39
N THR A 92 21.74 13.07 3.62
CA THR A 92 21.14 13.21 4.97
C THR A 92 19.90 12.37 5.08
N VAL A 93 19.72 11.66 6.20
CA VAL A 93 18.55 10.81 6.43
C VAL A 93 17.69 11.37 7.54
N GLN A 94 16.38 11.21 7.38
CA GLN A 94 15.35 11.45 8.39
C GLN A 94 14.50 10.20 8.50
N ALA A 95 14.55 9.56 9.67
CA ALA A 95 13.98 8.24 9.89
C ALA A 95 12.73 8.32 10.79
N PHE A 96 11.74 7.50 10.44
CA PHE A 96 10.56 7.28 11.26
C PHE A 96 10.94 6.75 12.64
N SER A 97 10.31 7.24 13.69
CA SER A 97 10.59 6.96 15.10
C SER A 97 11.95 7.47 15.62
N GLU A 98 12.68 8.27 14.84
CA GLU A 98 13.91 8.96 15.27
C GLU A 98 13.79 10.49 15.11
N ASP A 99 13.45 10.95 13.89
CA ASP A 99 13.37 12.37 13.55
C ASP A 99 11.93 12.86 13.43
N PHE A 100 11.00 11.95 13.11
CA PHE A 100 9.57 12.21 13.05
C PHE A 100 8.78 10.97 13.49
N PHE A 101 7.57 11.19 13.99
CA PHE A 101 6.83 10.20 14.76
C PHE A 101 5.35 10.18 14.39
N LEU A 102 4.71 9.02 14.56
CA LEU A 102 3.27 8.87 14.69
C LEU A 102 2.93 8.67 16.18
N ILE A 103 2.38 9.69 16.82
CA ILE A 103 2.03 9.66 18.26
C ILE A 103 0.56 10.06 18.40
N GLU A 104 -0.25 9.24 19.08
CA GLU A 104 -1.67 9.53 19.35
C GLU A 104 -2.45 9.99 18.13
N GLU A 105 -2.28 9.29 17.01
CA GLU A 105 -2.90 9.62 15.71
C GLU A 105 -2.50 11.01 15.18
N SER A 106 -1.29 11.44 15.45
CA SER A 106 -0.73 12.69 14.92
C SER A 106 0.68 12.48 14.41
N TYR A 107 1.01 13.12 13.29
CA TYR A 107 2.39 13.33 12.88
C TYR A 107 3.03 14.31 13.85
N GLN A 108 4.26 14.06 14.27
CA GLN A 108 5.07 14.96 15.07
C GLN A 108 6.52 14.99 14.60
N ASP A 109 7.10 16.18 14.48
CA ASP A 109 8.53 16.40 14.41
C ASP A 109 8.94 17.53 15.39
N THR A 110 10.19 17.97 15.33
CA THR A 110 10.72 19.01 16.22
C THR A 110 10.02 20.37 16.09
N SER A 111 9.22 20.60 15.05
CA SER A 111 8.68 21.92 14.71
C SER A 111 7.14 21.96 14.61
N VAL A 112 6.48 20.82 14.40
CA VAL A 112 5.03 20.80 14.18
C VAL A 112 4.39 19.50 14.62
N THR A 113 3.11 19.58 15.02
CA THR A 113 2.20 18.45 15.22
C THR A 113 1.01 18.60 14.29
N ILE A 114 0.69 17.55 13.53
CA ILE A 114 -0.42 17.53 12.56
C ILE A 114 -1.35 16.35 12.87
N PRO A 115 -2.63 16.60 13.22
CA PRO A 115 -3.60 15.53 13.48
C PRO A 115 -3.89 14.68 12.25
N LEU A 116 -3.98 13.36 12.43
CA LEU A 116 -4.30 12.37 11.37
C LEU A 116 -5.63 11.64 11.62
N LYS A 117 -6.48 12.18 12.49
CA LYS A 117 -7.77 11.57 12.86
C LYS A 117 -8.78 11.51 11.72
N GLN A 118 -8.66 12.40 10.74
CA GLN A 118 -9.61 12.55 9.63
C GLN A 118 -8.94 12.32 8.27
N LEU A 119 -8.19 11.23 8.16
CA LEU A 119 -7.65 10.81 6.86
C LEU A 119 -8.78 10.34 5.95
N ALA A 120 -8.76 10.78 4.69
CA ALA A 120 -9.69 10.28 3.68
C ALA A 120 -9.38 8.82 3.30
N LEU A 121 -8.08 8.45 3.24
CA LEU A 121 -7.66 7.08 3.00
C LEU A 121 -7.84 6.25 4.27
N GLN A 122 -8.61 5.16 4.17
CA GLN A 122 -8.93 4.26 5.27
C GLN A 122 -7.83 3.23 5.51
N GLY A 123 -7.82 2.64 6.71
CA GLY A 123 -6.87 1.61 7.13
C GLY A 123 -5.81 2.11 8.11
N ALA A 124 -5.47 1.28 9.09
CA ALA A 124 -4.53 1.64 10.18
C ALA A 124 -3.15 2.08 9.65
N PHE A 125 -2.66 1.41 8.62
CA PHE A 125 -1.37 1.71 7.97
C PHE A 125 -1.34 3.06 7.23
N GLN A 126 -2.49 3.65 6.93
CA GLN A 126 -2.54 4.95 6.24
C GLN A 126 -2.03 6.10 7.13
N LYS A 127 -2.10 5.96 8.46
CA LYS A 127 -1.51 6.94 9.36
C LYS A 127 0.03 6.93 9.28
N GLU A 128 0.63 5.76 9.16
CA GLU A 128 2.08 5.62 8.91
C GLU A 128 2.44 6.20 7.53
N ASN A 129 1.70 5.84 6.48
CA ASN A 129 1.92 6.37 5.14
C ASN A 129 1.80 7.90 5.10
N ALA A 130 0.77 8.47 5.74
CA ALA A 130 0.58 9.91 5.86
C ALA A 130 1.75 10.58 6.61
N THR A 131 2.23 9.95 7.69
CA THR A 131 3.37 10.44 8.47
C THR A 131 4.63 10.52 7.61
N VAL A 132 4.92 9.50 6.80
CA VAL A 132 6.05 9.51 5.86
C VAL A 132 5.83 10.55 4.76
N ALA A 133 4.62 10.64 4.19
CA ALA A 133 4.29 11.60 3.15
C ALA A 133 4.43 13.06 3.62
N ILE A 134 3.99 13.36 4.85
CA ILE A 134 4.17 14.68 5.47
C ILE A 134 5.66 15.00 5.58
N ARG A 135 6.48 14.06 6.11
CA ARG A 135 7.92 14.33 6.24
C ARG A 135 8.58 14.54 4.88
N ALA A 136 8.24 13.73 3.88
CA ALA A 136 8.75 13.89 2.51
C ALA A 136 8.37 15.25 1.90
N PHE A 137 7.11 15.64 2.04
CA PHE A 137 6.64 16.95 1.58
C PHE A 137 7.37 18.10 2.28
N ARG A 138 7.55 18.02 3.59
CA ARG A 138 8.28 19.02 4.37
C ARG A 138 9.75 19.08 3.99
N ALA A 139 10.41 17.94 3.74
CA ALA A 139 11.78 17.89 3.24
C ALA A 139 11.92 18.61 1.88
N TRP A 140 10.95 18.39 0.99
CA TRP A 140 10.90 19.11 -0.29
C TRP A 140 10.69 20.63 -0.12
N MET A 141 9.80 21.04 0.79
CA MET A 141 9.59 22.46 1.10
C MET A 141 10.86 23.10 1.63
N GLU A 142 11.56 22.44 2.56
CA GLU A 142 12.84 22.88 3.11
C GLU A 142 13.91 23.03 2.01
N ALA A 143 14.03 22.01 1.13
CA ALA A 143 14.99 22.02 0.02
C ALA A 143 14.73 23.13 -1.02
N THR A 144 13.47 23.58 -1.13
CA THR A 144 13.06 24.63 -2.10
C THR A 144 12.89 26.01 -1.45
N GLY A 145 13.17 26.16 -0.15
CA GLY A 145 12.96 27.40 0.58
C GLY A 145 11.49 27.83 0.69
N ARG A 146 10.57 26.86 0.55
CA ARG A 146 9.12 27.06 0.67
C ARG A 146 8.66 26.71 2.08
N SER A 147 7.44 27.07 2.45
CA SER A 147 6.79 26.69 3.69
C SER A 147 5.32 26.40 3.45
N ALA A 148 4.76 25.46 4.22
CA ALA A 148 3.32 25.20 4.25
C ALA A 148 2.84 25.21 5.70
N GLN A 149 1.65 25.77 5.91
CA GLN A 149 0.98 25.73 7.19
C GLN A 149 0.43 24.33 7.42
N ALA A 150 0.35 23.89 8.68
CA ALA A 150 -0.15 22.58 9.06
C ALA A 150 -1.58 22.34 8.55
N GLU A 151 -2.42 23.38 8.55
CA GLU A 151 -3.81 23.31 8.10
C GLU A 151 -3.95 22.95 6.60
N PHE A 152 -2.99 23.35 5.76
CA PHE A 152 -3.00 22.94 4.35
C PHE A 152 -2.72 21.46 4.18
N ILE A 153 -1.76 20.94 4.95
CA ILE A 153 -1.42 19.51 4.95
C ILE A 153 -2.61 18.70 5.47
N GLU A 154 -3.20 19.12 6.57
CA GLU A 154 -4.38 18.48 7.15
C GLU A 154 -5.56 18.46 6.17
N THR A 155 -5.83 19.59 5.52
CA THR A 155 -6.92 19.71 4.52
C THR A 155 -6.66 18.79 3.33
N ALA A 156 -5.43 18.70 2.81
CA ALA A 156 -5.09 17.81 1.72
C ALA A 156 -5.30 16.33 2.09
N LEU A 157 -4.92 15.94 3.32
CA LEU A 157 -5.09 14.56 3.81
C LEU A 157 -6.56 14.15 4.02
N ARG A 158 -7.47 15.13 4.20
CA ARG A 158 -8.92 14.90 4.33
C ARG A 158 -9.62 14.67 2.99
N VAL A 159 -9.01 15.05 1.86
CA VAL A 159 -9.65 14.99 0.55
C VAL A 159 -8.92 14.09 -0.45
N VAL A 160 -7.73 13.59 -0.10
CA VAL A 160 -6.98 12.70 -0.98
C VAL A 160 -7.73 11.39 -1.19
N SER A 161 -7.83 10.95 -2.45
CA SER A 161 -8.39 9.65 -2.79
C SER A 161 -7.40 8.86 -3.63
N TRP A 162 -7.44 7.54 -3.51
CA TRP A 162 -6.67 6.63 -4.34
C TRP A 162 -7.50 5.38 -4.63
N PRO A 163 -7.90 5.17 -5.88
CA PRO A 163 -8.75 4.04 -6.23
C PRO A 163 -8.14 2.71 -5.81
N GLY A 164 -8.99 1.82 -5.29
CA GLY A 164 -8.58 0.48 -4.88
C GLY A 164 -7.67 0.42 -3.64
N ARG A 165 -7.69 1.41 -2.77
CA ARG A 165 -6.97 1.39 -1.48
C ARG A 165 -7.95 1.60 -0.33
N MET A 166 -8.52 0.51 0.20
CA MET A 166 -9.58 0.54 1.21
C MET A 166 -10.70 1.50 0.79
N GLU A 167 -11.06 1.46 -0.48
CA GLU A 167 -12.04 2.35 -1.08
C GLU A 167 -13.45 1.84 -0.79
N VAL A 168 -14.28 2.71 -0.23
CA VAL A 168 -15.69 2.43 0.03
C VAL A 168 -16.48 2.77 -1.23
N LEU A 169 -17.09 1.75 -1.85
CA LEU A 169 -17.99 1.93 -3.01
C LEU A 169 -19.42 2.20 -2.58
N GLN A 170 -19.83 1.65 -1.44
CA GLN A 170 -21.15 1.81 -0.86
C GLN A 170 -21.04 1.71 0.67
N ASP A 171 -21.74 2.60 1.37
CA ASP A 171 -21.70 2.63 2.84
C ASP A 171 -22.70 1.66 3.50
N THR A 172 -23.84 1.37 2.86
CA THR A 172 -24.91 0.58 3.47
C THR A 172 -25.65 -0.27 2.43
N PRO A 173 -25.52 -1.60 2.45
CA PRO A 173 -24.49 -2.35 3.19
C PRO A 173 -23.09 -1.96 2.72
N LEU A 174 -22.09 -2.11 3.60
CA LEU A 174 -20.73 -1.70 3.25
C LEU A 174 -20.15 -2.58 2.13
N VAL A 175 -19.75 -1.93 1.03
CA VAL A 175 -18.96 -2.57 -0.04
C VAL A 175 -17.62 -1.85 -0.14
N MET A 176 -16.53 -2.57 0.11
CA MET A 176 -15.18 -2.05 0.11
C MET A 176 -14.29 -2.80 -0.87
N ILE A 177 -13.46 -2.09 -1.62
CA ILE A 177 -12.44 -2.68 -2.49
C ILE A 177 -11.04 -2.35 -1.99
N ASP A 178 -10.12 -3.32 -2.10
CA ASP A 178 -8.71 -3.15 -1.79
C ASP A 178 -7.82 -3.97 -2.74
N GLY A 179 -6.79 -3.35 -3.27
CA GLY A 179 -5.85 -3.96 -4.22
C GLY A 179 -4.77 -4.82 -3.57
N ALA A 180 -5.00 -5.44 -2.42
CA ALA A 180 -4.06 -6.37 -1.81
C ALA A 180 -3.81 -7.57 -2.75
N HIS A 181 -2.55 -7.79 -3.13
CA HIS A 181 -2.15 -8.77 -4.14
C HIS A 181 -0.85 -9.53 -3.78
N ASN A 182 -0.37 -9.36 -2.56
CA ASN A 182 0.76 -10.09 -1.97
C ASN A 182 0.52 -10.33 -0.47
N LEU A 183 1.29 -11.21 0.15
CA LEU A 183 1.10 -11.58 1.55
C LEU A 183 1.15 -10.40 2.53
N PRO A 184 2.12 -9.47 2.46
CA PRO A 184 2.13 -8.32 3.36
C PRO A 184 0.88 -7.44 3.24
N ALA A 185 0.31 -7.28 2.03
CA ALA A 185 -0.92 -6.53 1.83
C ALA A 185 -2.15 -7.29 2.37
N ILE A 186 -2.21 -8.61 2.18
CA ILE A 186 -3.25 -9.48 2.75
C ILE A 186 -3.22 -9.42 4.28
N GLU A 187 -2.06 -9.42 4.92
CA GLU A 187 -1.98 -9.27 6.38
C GLU A 187 -2.61 -7.96 6.87
N ARG A 188 -2.37 -6.87 6.16
CA ARG A 188 -2.98 -5.57 6.49
C ARG A 188 -4.50 -5.57 6.27
N LEU A 189 -4.97 -6.19 5.18
CA LEU A 189 -6.41 -6.37 4.93
C LEU A 189 -7.07 -7.17 6.06
N VAL A 190 -6.49 -8.30 6.44
CA VAL A 190 -6.95 -9.15 7.55
C VAL A 190 -7.07 -8.36 8.85
N GLN A 191 -6.06 -7.57 9.19
CA GLN A 191 -6.10 -6.72 10.38
C GLN A 191 -7.28 -5.72 10.34
N ASN A 192 -7.56 -5.12 9.20
CA ASN A 192 -8.69 -4.19 9.06
C ASN A 192 -10.03 -4.94 9.15
N MET A 193 -10.16 -6.13 8.53
CA MET A 193 -11.36 -6.95 8.63
C MET A 193 -11.63 -7.40 10.07
N ILE A 194 -10.59 -7.83 10.81
CA ILE A 194 -10.71 -8.20 12.23
C ILE A 194 -11.09 -6.99 13.10
N ALA A 195 -10.59 -5.80 12.78
CA ALA A 195 -10.92 -4.58 13.51
C ALA A 195 -12.34 -4.05 13.22
N SER A 196 -12.97 -4.50 12.15
CA SER A 196 -14.36 -4.16 11.83
C SER A 196 -15.31 -4.73 12.88
N LYS A 197 -16.41 -4.01 13.13
CA LYS A 197 -17.46 -4.40 14.07
C LYS A 197 -18.65 -5.09 13.41
N ALA A 198 -18.58 -5.34 12.10
CA ALA A 198 -19.66 -6.00 11.38
C ALA A 198 -19.91 -7.42 11.93
N LYS A 199 -21.17 -7.80 11.98
CA LYS A 199 -21.59 -9.14 12.43
C LYS A 199 -21.37 -10.20 11.37
N LYS A 200 -21.43 -9.81 10.12
CA LYS A 200 -21.28 -10.70 8.96
C LYS A 200 -20.31 -10.09 7.97
N GLN A 201 -19.27 -10.81 7.66
CA GLN A 201 -18.30 -10.42 6.66
C GLN A 201 -18.27 -11.44 5.52
N THR A 202 -18.22 -10.93 4.31
CA THR A 202 -18.00 -11.71 3.09
C THR A 202 -16.78 -11.14 2.38
N LEU A 203 -15.90 -12.03 1.96
CA LEU A 203 -14.71 -11.69 1.17
C LEU A 203 -14.88 -12.23 -0.24
N LEU A 204 -14.94 -11.38 -1.23
CA LEU A 204 -14.88 -11.74 -2.65
C LEU A 204 -13.42 -11.64 -3.11
N PHE A 205 -12.85 -12.77 -3.49
CA PHE A 205 -11.43 -12.89 -3.81
C PHE A 205 -11.21 -13.41 -5.22
N SER A 206 -10.37 -12.69 -5.97
CA SER A 206 -9.78 -13.21 -7.19
C SER A 206 -8.37 -12.65 -7.40
N ALA A 207 -7.47 -13.47 -7.92
CA ALA A 207 -6.08 -13.13 -8.13
C ALA A 207 -5.55 -13.66 -9.46
N LEU A 208 -4.40 -13.18 -9.91
CA LEU A 208 -3.69 -13.81 -11.01
C LEU A 208 -3.17 -15.19 -10.57
N THR A 209 -3.24 -16.18 -11.49
CA THR A 209 -2.73 -17.53 -11.24
C THR A 209 -1.20 -17.50 -11.08
N ARG A 210 -0.74 -17.48 -9.83
CA ARG A 210 0.67 -17.50 -9.43
C ARG A 210 0.82 -18.29 -8.13
N LYS A 211 2.06 -18.67 -7.79
CA LYS A 211 2.35 -19.35 -6.52
C LYS A 211 1.83 -18.57 -5.30
N ASP A 212 1.91 -17.25 -5.36
CA ASP A 212 1.50 -16.37 -4.27
C ASP A 212 -0.02 -16.35 -4.05
N SER A 213 -0.85 -16.60 -5.09
CA SER A 213 -2.31 -16.61 -4.95
C SER A 213 -2.80 -17.71 -4.00
N GLN A 214 -2.17 -18.88 -4.03
CA GLN A 214 -2.51 -19.98 -3.12
C GLN A 214 -2.08 -19.66 -1.68
N GLN A 215 -0.91 -19.03 -1.51
CA GLN A 215 -0.44 -18.61 -0.18
C GLN A 215 -1.36 -17.54 0.42
N MET A 216 -1.78 -16.57 -0.39
CA MET A 216 -2.74 -15.55 0.04
C MET A 216 -4.06 -16.17 0.47
N LEU A 217 -4.61 -17.11 -0.30
CA LEU A 217 -5.87 -17.78 0.01
C LEU A 217 -5.77 -18.63 1.27
N ALA A 218 -4.70 -19.41 1.42
CA ALA A 218 -4.45 -20.19 2.63
C ALA A 218 -4.39 -19.27 3.87
N ARG A 219 -3.71 -18.14 3.75
CA ARG A 219 -3.61 -17.17 4.85
C ARG A 219 -4.96 -16.54 5.20
N LEU A 220 -5.77 -16.20 4.21
CA LEU A 220 -7.11 -15.65 4.41
C LEU A 220 -8.01 -16.66 5.17
N GLN A 221 -7.99 -17.93 4.78
CA GLN A 221 -8.78 -18.96 5.47
C GLN A 221 -8.32 -19.18 6.93
N GLU A 222 -7.01 -19.20 7.16
CA GLU A 222 -6.43 -19.36 8.50
C GLU A 222 -6.80 -18.17 9.41
N ALA A 223 -6.67 -16.96 8.90
CA ALA A 223 -6.86 -15.73 9.69
C ALA A 223 -8.33 -15.35 9.90
N LEU A 224 -9.21 -15.76 8.98
CA LEU A 224 -10.61 -15.34 8.93
C LEU A 224 -11.56 -16.58 8.91
N PRO A 225 -11.53 -17.44 9.94
CA PRO A 225 -12.25 -18.72 9.93
C PRO A 225 -13.78 -18.55 9.89
N ASP A 226 -14.30 -17.43 10.34
CA ASP A 226 -15.75 -17.14 10.40
C ASP A 226 -16.26 -16.35 9.18
N VAL A 227 -15.37 -15.85 8.33
CA VAL A 227 -15.71 -15.05 7.14
C VAL A 227 -16.11 -15.98 5.99
N ASN A 228 -17.16 -15.62 5.27
CA ASN A 228 -17.52 -16.30 4.03
C ASN A 228 -16.60 -15.82 2.90
N ILE A 229 -15.85 -16.72 2.28
CA ILE A 229 -14.95 -16.42 1.17
C ILE A 229 -15.60 -16.90 -0.13
N ILE A 230 -15.86 -15.99 -1.04
CA ILE A 230 -16.35 -16.26 -2.39
C ILE A 230 -15.17 -16.11 -3.34
N LEU A 231 -14.81 -17.19 -4.01
CA LEU A 231 -13.77 -17.20 -5.03
C LEU A 231 -14.41 -17.01 -6.41
N THR A 232 -13.73 -16.30 -7.29
CA THR A 232 -14.22 -16.05 -8.65
C THR A 232 -13.07 -15.90 -9.64
N SER A 233 -13.38 -15.97 -10.92
CA SER A 233 -12.46 -15.61 -12.00
C SER A 233 -12.79 -14.22 -12.56
N PHE A 234 -11.82 -13.63 -13.28
CA PHE A 234 -12.01 -12.41 -14.03
C PHE A 234 -11.14 -12.44 -15.30
N HIS A 235 -11.33 -11.51 -16.20
CA HIS A 235 -10.53 -11.42 -17.43
C HIS A 235 -9.45 -10.33 -17.30
N PRO A 236 -8.22 -10.67 -16.85
CA PRO A 236 -7.17 -9.68 -16.69
C PRO A 236 -6.60 -9.25 -18.04
N SER A 237 -6.06 -8.04 -18.11
CA SER A 237 -5.33 -7.55 -19.28
C SER A 237 -4.00 -8.27 -19.52
N ARG A 238 -3.46 -8.96 -18.50
CA ARG A 238 -2.22 -9.77 -18.57
C ARG A 238 -2.33 -11.00 -17.66
N GLY A 239 -1.87 -12.14 -18.13
CA GLY A 239 -1.89 -13.40 -17.38
C GLY A 239 -3.27 -14.06 -17.37
N LEU A 240 -3.47 -14.96 -16.44
CA LEU A 240 -4.74 -15.66 -16.20
C LEU A 240 -5.15 -15.44 -14.75
N SER A 241 -6.43 -15.26 -14.51
CA SER A 241 -6.98 -15.30 -13.14
C SER A 241 -7.12 -16.73 -12.64
N ILE A 242 -7.25 -16.88 -11.32
CA ILE A 242 -7.61 -18.18 -10.74
C ILE A 242 -8.92 -18.68 -11.33
N SER A 243 -8.96 -19.97 -11.61
CA SER A 243 -10.14 -20.69 -12.07
C SER A 243 -10.67 -21.61 -10.97
N ARG A 244 -11.86 -22.16 -11.16
CA ARG A 244 -12.44 -23.13 -10.22
C ARG A 244 -11.51 -24.32 -9.95
N SER A 245 -10.83 -24.84 -10.99
CA SER A 245 -9.87 -25.94 -10.86
C SER A 245 -8.63 -25.59 -10.06
N ASP A 246 -8.19 -24.33 -10.08
CA ASP A 246 -7.03 -23.88 -9.30
C ASP A 246 -7.30 -23.82 -7.79
N VAL A 247 -8.57 -23.74 -7.41
CA VAL A 247 -9.01 -23.52 -6.02
C VAL A 247 -9.86 -24.67 -5.49
N GLU A 248 -9.99 -25.78 -6.19
CA GLU A 248 -10.85 -26.89 -5.84
C GLU A 248 -10.60 -27.44 -4.43
N ALA A 249 -9.33 -27.54 -4.03
CA ALA A 249 -8.94 -28.01 -2.68
C ALA A 249 -9.45 -27.10 -1.53
N TYR A 250 -9.82 -25.87 -1.81
CA TYR A 250 -10.33 -24.92 -0.81
C TYR A 250 -11.86 -25.01 -0.66
N LEU A 251 -12.55 -25.57 -1.66
CA LEU A 251 -14.02 -25.66 -1.68
C LEU A 251 -14.57 -26.73 -0.73
N ASP A 252 -13.72 -27.54 -0.12
CA ASP A 252 -14.11 -28.48 0.94
C ASP A 252 -14.50 -27.76 2.24
N SER A 253 -14.09 -26.51 2.41
CA SER A 253 -14.49 -25.69 3.55
C SER A 253 -15.92 -25.15 3.37
N PRO A 254 -16.80 -25.30 4.38
CA PRO A 254 -18.17 -24.78 4.30
C PRO A 254 -18.26 -23.25 4.23
N LYS A 255 -17.15 -22.57 4.46
CA LYS A 255 -17.02 -21.11 4.39
C LYS A 255 -16.47 -20.61 3.05
N VAL A 256 -16.11 -21.51 2.13
CA VAL A 256 -15.55 -21.14 0.84
C VAL A 256 -16.47 -21.64 -0.26
N SER A 257 -16.81 -20.74 -1.17
CA SER A 257 -17.60 -21.06 -2.37
C SER A 257 -16.94 -20.48 -3.61
N TYR A 258 -17.36 -20.92 -4.79
CA TYR A 258 -16.93 -20.38 -6.06
C TYR A 258 -18.14 -19.92 -6.86
N GLU A 259 -18.11 -18.70 -7.32
CA GLU A 259 -19.12 -18.07 -8.18
C GLU A 259 -18.50 -17.68 -9.52
N GLU A 260 -19.21 -17.93 -10.62
CA GLU A 260 -18.71 -17.66 -11.97
C GLU A 260 -18.73 -16.14 -12.31
N SER A 261 -19.71 -15.42 -11.79
CA SER A 261 -19.85 -13.97 -12.00
C SER A 261 -19.65 -13.20 -10.68
N PHE A 262 -18.57 -12.45 -10.63
CA PHE A 262 -18.32 -11.55 -9.51
C PHE A 262 -19.29 -10.35 -9.50
N GLU A 263 -19.74 -9.93 -10.67
CA GLU A 263 -20.72 -8.85 -10.84
C GLU A 263 -22.03 -9.21 -10.14
N GLU A 264 -22.55 -10.44 -10.34
CA GLU A 264 -23.76 -10.91 -9.68
C GLU A 264 -23.61 -10.97 -8.16
N VAL A 265 -22.41 -11.31 -7.67
CA VAL A 265 -22.12 -11.30 -6.22
C VAL A 265 -22.19 -9.88 -5.68
N ILE A 266 -21.55 -8.93 -6.33
CA ILE A 266 -21.56 -7.51 -5.93
C ILE A 266 -22.97 -6.94 -5.99
N ASP A 267 -23.70 -7.15 -7.09
CA ASP A 267 -25.06 -6.64 -7.27
C ASP A 267 -26.03 -7.22 -6.23
N ARG A 268 -25.96 -8.52 -5.96
CA ARG A 268 -26.75 -9.19 -4.94
C ARG A 268 -26.48 -8.62 -3.55
N PHE A 269 -25.21 -8.39 -3.24
CA PHE A 269 -24.81 -7.83 -1.95
C PHE A 269 -25.21 -6.37 -1.82
N ALA A 270 -24.93 -5.54 -2.83
CA ALA A 270 -25.24 -4.12 -2.83
C ALA A 270 -26.76 -3.84 -2.76
N SER A 271 -27.56 -4.77 -3.29
CA SER A 271 -29.04 -4.69 -3.23
C SER A 271 -29.62 -5.24 -1.93
N SER A 272 -28.80 -5.77 -1.03
CA SER A 272 -29.26 -6.29 0.26
C SER A 272 -29.70 -5.15 1.19
N THR A 273 -30.64 -5.46 2.08
CA THR A 273 -31.08 -4.55 3.16
C THR A 273 -30.43 -4.87 4.51
N ASP A 274 -29.39 -5.71 4.53
CA ASP A 274 -28.69 -6.12 5.75
C ASP A 274 -27.55 -5.13 6.06
N ASP A 275 -27.87 -4.10 6.83
CA ASP A 275 -26.95 -3.02 7.21
C ASP A 275 -25.78 -3.48 8.11
N GLU A 276 -25.85 -4.72 8.65
CA GLU A 276 -24.81 -5.29 9.51
C GLU A 276 -23.83 -6.17 8.75
N SER A 277 -23.95 -6.26 7.42
CA SER A 277 -23.11 -7.04 6.54
C SER A 277 -22.08 -6.17 5.81
N GLU A 278 -20.89 -6.73 5.60
CA GLU A 278 -19.81 -6.13 4.81
C GLU A 278 -19.36 -7.05 3.68
N LEU A 279 -19.14 -6.49 2.51
CA LEU A 279 -18.46 -7.12 1.38
C LEU A 279 -17.09 -6.47 1.17
N TRP A 280 -16.05 -7.29 1.24
CA TRP A 280 -14.67 -6.91 0.92
C TRP A 280 -14.26 -7.56 -0.39
N VAL A 281 -13.79 -6.78 -1.36
CA VAL A 281 -13.37 -7.28 -2.68
C VAL A 281 -11.87 -7.06 -2.83
N THR A 282 -11.10 -8.13 -3.12
CA THR A 282 -9.64 -8.07 -3.12
C THR A 282 -8.96 -9.19 -3.92
N GLY A 283 -7.62 -9.16 -3.98
CA GLY A 283 -6.73 -10.20 -4.50
C GLY A 283 -5.90 -9.78 -5.70
N SER A 284 -6.31 -8.74 -6.43
CA SER A 284 -5.54 -8.21 -7.55
C SER A 284 -5.98 -6.79 -7.91
N LEU A 285 -5.01 -5.92 -8.25
CA LEU A 285 -5.28 -4.60 -8.84
C LEU A 285 -5.93 -4.67 -10.24
N TYR A 286 -5.92 -5.83 -10.89
CA TYR A 286 -6.62 -6.04 -12.16
C TYR A 286 -8.06 -6.51 -11.98
N PHE A 287 -8.41 -6.91 -10.75
CA PHE A 287 -9.72 -7.41 -10.40
C PHE A 287 -10.66 -6.33 -9.87
N ILE A 288 -10.14 -5.44 -9.03
CA ILE A 288 -10.87 -4.36 -8.37
C ILE A 288 -11.11 -3.13 -9.25
#